data_4d413ecbe8bdb25b2e224dc8a8d9969a
#
_entry.id   4d413ecbe8bdb25b2e224dc8a8d9969a
#
_cell.length_a   1.000
_cell.length_b   1.000
_cell.length_c   1.000
_cell.angle_alpha   90.00
_cell.angle_beta   90.00
_cell.angle_gamma   90.00
#
_symmetry.space_group_name_H-M   'P 1'
#
loop_
_entity.id
_entity.type
_entity.pdbx_description
1 polymer ?
#
loop_
_entity_poly.entity_id
_entity_poly.type
_entity_poly.pdbx_seq_one_letter_code
_entity_poly.pdbx_strand_id
1 'polypeptide(L)'
;MRNEPAPDDKVIREVEQFLYREARLLDDRRFGEWLQLFTDDVHYFMVSRSNRYPKSSKAISILDPGRYVESDVTGDEELAILDEDKTTLAARVARLDTGMAWAEDPPSRTRHMIGNIEVEPGESEAEVKVYSNFIVYRSRAETEEDFYVGGRQDVLRRVDGGWKIARRRLVLDQVVLSAKNVSIFF
;
A
#
# COMPACT_ATOMS: atom_id res chain seq x y z
N MET A 1 17.99 11.89 18.03
CA MET A 1 16.60 12.33 17.81
C MET A 1 16.67 13.68 17.15
N ARG A 2 16.33 13.80 15.88
CA ARG A 2 16.21 15.11 15.21
C ARG A 2 14.91 15.73 15.70
N ASN A 3 15.02 16.90 16.28
CA ASN A 3 13.88 17.69 16.75
C ASN A 3 13.33 18.48 15.53
N GLU A 4 12.86 17.77 14.51
CA GLU A 4 12.16 18.39 13.40
C GLU A 4 10.76 18.78 13.89
N PRO A 5 10.29 19.99 13.61
CA PRO A 5 8.97 20.42 14.03
C PRO A 5 7.93 19.49 13.42
N ALA A 6 6.97 19.06 14.23
CA ALA A 6 5.84 18.26 13.75
C ALA A 6 5.12 19.03 12.62
N PRO A 7 4.57 18.31 11.62
CA PRO A 7 3.76 18.95 10.59
C PRO A 7 2.60 19.73 11.19
N ASP A 8 2.23 20.85 10.56
CA ASP A 8 1.07 21.65 10.94
C ASP A 8 -0.21 20.78 10.88
N ASP A 9 -1.11 20.95 11.85
CA ASP A 9 -2.43 20.28 11.91
C ASP A 9 -3.20 20.39 10.59
N LYS A 10 -3.04 21.51 9.88
CA LYS A 10 -3.63 21.71 8.55
C LYS A 10 -3.09 20.69 7.54
N VAL A 11 -1.77 20.47 7.54
CA VAL A 11 -1.13 19.48 6.64
C VAL A 11 -1.60 18.08 6.97
N ILE A 12 -1.66 17.73 8.26
CA ILE A 12 -2.18 16.43 8.70
C ILE A 12 -3.61 16.22 8.18
N ARG A 13 -4.47 17.23 8.35
CA ARG A 13 -5.86 17.15 7.91
C ARG A 13 -6.00 17.05 6.39
N GLU A 14 -5.18 17.75 5.63
CA GLU A 14 -5.15 17.65 4.16
C GLU A 14 -4.75 16.24 3.72
N VAL A 15 -3.72 15.67 4.35
CA VAL A 15 -3.25 14.30 4.07
C VAL A 15 -4.32 13.26 4.39
N GLU A 16 -4.96 13.35 5.55
CA GLU A 16 -6.07 12.45 5.90
C GLU A 16 -7.18 12.48 4.84
N GLN A 17 -7.62 13.68 4.45
CA GLN A 17 -8.68 13.82 3.44
C GLN A 17 -8.24 13.32 2.07
N PHE A 18 -6.97 13.46 1.71
CA PHE A 18 -6.39 12.91 0.50
C PHE A 18 -6.47 11.37 0.50
N LEU A 19 -6.05 10.71 1.58
CA LEU A 19 -6.09 9.26 1.71
C LEU A 19 -7.52 8.70 1.74
N TYR A 20 -8.45 9.37 2.41
CA TYR A 20 -9.87 8.96 2.42
C TYR A 20 -10.52 9.14 1.04
N ARG A 21 -10.15 10.18 0.30
CA ARG A 21 -10.59 10.35 -1.08
C ARG A 21 -10.03 9.25 -1.98
N GLU A 22 -8.76 8.92 -1.83
CA GLU A 22 -8.12 7.82 -2.57
C GLU A 22 -8.87 6.51 -2.35
N ALA A 23 -9.09 6.12 -1.10
CA ALA A 23 -9.84 4.92 -0.75
C ALA A 23 -11.22 4.88 -1.42
N ARG A 24 -11.94 6.01 -1.39
CA ARG A 24 -13.24 6.13 -2.06
C ARG A 24 -13.15 5.97 -3.58
N LEU A 25 -12.12 6.52 -4.24
CA LEU A 25 -11.93 6.35 -5.67
C LEU A 25 -11.73 4.88 -6.06
N LEU A 26 -10.98 4.13 -5.27
CA LEU A 26 -10.76 2.69 -5.46
C LEU A 26 -12.07 1.92 -5.26
N ASP A 27 -12.80 2.18 -4.18
CA ASP A 27 -14.07 1.52 -3.85
C ASP A 27 -15.16 1.80 -4.88
N ASP A 28 -15.18 3.02 -5.44
CA ASP A 28 -16.08 3.44 -6.50
C ASP A 28 -15.59 3.03 -7.92
N ARG A 29 -14.45 2.33 -8.01
CA ARG A 29 -13.82 1.88 -9.26
C ARG A 29 -13.48 3.01 -10.24
N ARG A 30 -13.20 4.20 -9.72
CA ARG A 30 -12.79 5.37 -10.48
C ARG A 30 -11.27 5.35 -10.71
N PHE A 31 -10.78 4.27 -11.33
CA PHE A 31 -9.34 3.99 -11.46
C PHE A 31 -8.60 5.02 -12.30
N GLY A 32 -9.24 5.61 -13.30
CA GLY A 32 -8.65 6.67 -14.09
C GLY A 32 -8.34 7.93 -13.27
N GLU A 33 -9.24 8.29 -12.34
CA GLU A 33 -9.04 9.42 -11.43
C GLU A 33 -8.03 9.07 -10.31
N TRP A 34 -8.08 7.83 -9.83
CA TRP A 34 -7.08 7.32 -8.88
C TRP A 34 -5.66 7.42 -9.47
N LEU A 35 -5.47 7.06 -10.74
CA LEU A 35 -4.17 7.15 -11.42
C LEU A 35 -3.63 8.59 -11.50
N GLN A 36 -4.50 9.62 -11.49
CA GLN A 36 -4.08 11.03 -11.46
C GLN A 36 -3.52 11.47 -10.10
N LEU A 37 -3.72 10.68 -9.05
CA LEU A 37 -3.17 10.96 -7.71
C LEU A 37 -1.67 10.69 -7.62
N PHE A 38 -1.07 10.09 -8.62
CA PHE A 38 0.36 9.75 -8.62
C PHE A 38 1.17 10.77 -9.42
N THR A 39 2.41 11.00 -9.01
CA THR A 39 3.40 11.73 -9.82
C THR A 39 3.85 10.88 -11.01
N ASP A 40 4.49 11.50 -12.01
CA ASP A 40 4.97 10.76 -13.18
C ASP A 40 6.18 9.87 -12.86
N ASP A 41 6.95 10.23 -11.82
CA ASP A 41 8.11 9.51 -11.29
C ASP A 41 7.75 8.56 -10.14
N VAL A 42 6.50 8.16 -9.99
CA VAL A 42 6.06 7.30 -8.89
C VAL A 42 6.77 5.95 -8.89
N HIS A 43 7.08 5.47 -7.68
CA HIS A 43 7.46 4.09 -7.42
C HIS A 43 6.43 3.46 -6.46
N TYR A 44 5.68 2.48 -6.96
CA TYR A 44 4.65 1.75 -6.23
C TYR A 44 5.13 0.32 -5.97
N PHE A 45 5.43 0.00 -4.72
CA PHE A 45 6.08 -1.23 -4.33
C PHE A 45 5.27 -1.98 -3.27
N MET A 46 5.05 -3.28 -3.48
CA MET A 46 4.27 -4.11 -2.57
C MET A 46 4.96 -5.45 -2.32
N VAL A 47 5.04 -5.79 -1.05
CA VAL A 47 5.64 -7.04 -0.56
C VAL A 47 4.78 -7.66 0.53
N SER A 48 5.04 -8.92 0.88
CA SER A 48 4.50 -9.56 2.07
C SER A 48 5.59 -9.78 3.11
N ARG A 49 5.21 -9.81 4.38
CA ARG A 49 6.12 -10.23 5.45
C ARG A 49 6.47 -11.70 5.33
N SER A 50 7.72 -12.04 5.62
CA SER A 50 8.14 -13.43 5.71
C SER A 50 8.69 -13.73 7.10
N ASN A 51 8.24 -14.82 7.71
CA ASN A 51 8.83 -15.31 8.94
C ASN A 51 10.07 -16.11 8.61
N ARG A 52 11.26 -15.60 8.97
CA ARG A 52 12.51 -16.34 8.85
C ARG A 52 12.86 -16.97 10.19
N TYR A 53 12.85 -18.29 10.22
CA TYR A 53 13.35 -19.03 11.38
C TYR A 53 14.88 -19.13 11.33
N PRO A 54 15.60 -18.93 12.47
CA PRO A 54 17.05 -19.11 12.50
C PRO A 54 17.39 -20.54 12.12
N LYS A 55 18.36 -20.73 11.22
CA LYS A 55 18.81 -22.05 10.71
C LYS A 55 19.26 -23.04 11.79
N SER A 56 19.60 -22.57 13.00
CA SER A 56 20.13 -23.37 14.09
C SER A 56 19.15 -23.63 15.24
N SER A 57 17.91 -23.21 15.13
CA SER A 57 16.93 -23.36 16.21
C SER A 57 16.36 -24.77 16.25
N LYS A 58 16.77 -25.58 17.25
CA LYS A 58 16.15 -26.87 17.56
C LYS A 58 14.88 -26.74 18.42
N ALA A 59 14.59 -25.58 18.96
CA ALA A 59 13.40 -25.30 19.74
C ALA A 59 13.02 -23.82 19.63
N ILE A 60 11.74 -23.56 19.55
CA ILE A 60 11.16 -22.22 19.61
C ILE A 60 11.25 -21.77 21.07
N SER A 61 12.06 -20.77 21.37
CA SER A 61 12.09 -20.15 22.68
C SER A 61 11.29 -18.84 22.65
N ILE A 62 10.15 -18.83 23.32
CA ILE A 62 9.32 -17.64 23.50
C ILE A 62 10.04 -16.54 24.30
N LEU A 63 11.13 -16.91 25.00
CA LEU A 63 11.88 -16.02 25.90
C LEU A 63 13.05 -15.29 25.21
N ASP A 64 13.32 -15.58 23.94
CA ASP A 64 14.40 -14.94 23.19
C ASP A 64 13.84 -14.21 21.97
N PRO A 65 13.44 -12.93 22.12
CA PRO A 65 12.89 -12.15 21.02
C PRO A 65 13.89 -11.92 19.87
N GLY A 66 15.21 -12.13 20.10
CA GLY A 66 16.23 -12.07 19.06
C GLY A 66 16.29 -13.29 18.15
N ARG A 67 15.53 -14.37 18.46
CA ARG A 67 15.47 -15.58 17.62
C ARG A 67 14.51 -15.49 16.46
N TYR A 68 13.55 -14.60 16.53
CA TYR A 68 12.62 -14.32 15.43
C TYR A 68 13.09 -13.05 14.75
N VAL A 69 13.76 -13.19 13.65
CA VAL A 69 13.88 -12.07 12.71
C VAL A 69 12.61 -12.09 11.88
N GLU A 70 11.62 -11.32 12.28
CA GLU A 70 10.65 -10.83 11.30
C GLU A 70 11.46 -10.02 10.32
N SER A 71 11.80 -10.58 9.19
CA SER A 71 12.27 -9.76 8.12
C SER A 71 11.03 -9.15 7.48
N ASP A 72 10.74 -7.90 7.79
CA ASP A 72 10.22 -7.06 6.74
C ASP A 72 11.09 -7.35 5.53
N VAL A 73 10.48 -7.56 4.37
CA VAL A 73 11.23 -7.70 3.14
C VAL A 73 12.20 -6.53 3.04
N THR A 74 13.45 -6.78 3.33
CA THR A 74 14.46 -5.75 3.61
C THR A 74 15.53 -5.72 2.55
N GLY A 75 15.24 -6.12 1.33
CA GLY A 75 16.26 -6.03 0.31
C GLY A 75 15.68 -5.93 -1.09
N ASP A 76 16.39 -5.23 -1.92
CA ASP A 76 16.16 -5.16 -3.36
C ASP A 76 16.27 -6.55 -4.05
N GLU A 77 16.53 -7.61 -3.28
CA GLU A 77 16.70 -8.98 -3.77
C GLU A 77 15.48 -9.89 -3.53
N GLU A 78 14.45 -9.45 -2.80
CA GLU A 78 13.24 -10.27 -2.58
C GLU A 78 12.17 -9.95 -3.62
N LEU A 79 11.51 -10.99 -4.13
CA LEU A 79 10.45 -10.85 -5.13
C LEU A 79 9.28 -10.02 -4.59
N ALA A 80 9.13 -8.83 -5.14
CA ALA A 80 7.97 -7.99 -4.89
C ALA A 80 6.70 -8.64 -5.47
N ILE A 81 5.56 -8.44 -4.79
CA ILE A 81 4.25 -8.77 -5.34
C ILE A 81 3.92 -7.78 -6.46
N LEU A 82 4.25 -6.50 -6.25
CA LEU A 82 4.13 -5.42 -7.21
C LEU A 82 5.38 -4.54 -7.13
N ASP A 83 5.93 -4.18 -8.28
CA ASP A 83 7.00 -3.20 -8.44
C ASP A 83 6.70 -2.41 -9.71
N GLU A 84 6.00 -1.30 -9.53
CA GLU A 84 5.32 -0.61 -10.62
C GLU A 84 5.73 0.87 -10.68
N ASP A 85 5.88 1.36 -11.88
CA ASP A 85 5.95 2.78 -12.22
C ASP A 85 4.59 3.32 -12.71
N LYS A 86 4.54 4.57 -13.10
CA LYS A 86 3.32 5.19 -13.63
C LYS A 86 2.79 4.48 -14.88
N THR A 87 3.69 3.99 -15.74
CA THR A 87 3.34 3.36 -17.01
C THR A 87 2.71 2.00 -16.78
N THR A 88 3.31 1.20 -15.91
CA THR A 88 2.83 -0.13 -15.57
C THR A 88 1.52 -0.06 -14.77
N LEU A 89 1.36 0.90 -13.84
CA LEU A 89 0.09 1.17 -13.17
C LEU A 89 -1.00 1.54 -14.17
N ALA A 90 -0.70 2.41 -15.16
CA ALA A 90 -1.65 2.78 -16.19
C ALA A 90 -2.07 1.58 -17.06
N ALA A 91 -1.12 0.71 -17.42
CA ALA A 91 -1.40 -0.52 -18.15
C ALA A 91 -2.30 -1.49 -17.36
N ARG A 92 -2.10 -1.59 -16.02
CA ARG A 92 -2.97 -2.38 -15.14
C ARG A 92 -4.40 -1.82 -15.11
N VAL A 93 -4.54 -0.50 -15.00
CA VAL A 93 -5.87 0.16 -15.06
C VAL A 93 -6.53 -0.09 -16.41
N ALA A 94 -5.82 0.15 -17.52
CA ALA A 94 -6.37 -0.03 -18.86
C ALA A 94 -6.84 -1.48 -19.10
N ARG A 95 -6.15 -2.48 -18.55
CA ARG A 95 -6.56 -3.88 -18.65
C ARG A 95 -7.93 -4.17 -18.06
N LEU A 96 -8.33 -3.44 -17.00
CA LEU A 96 -9.66 -3.61 -16.39
C LEU A 96 -10.79 -3.17 -17.33
N ASP A 97 -10.51 -2.21 -18.22
CA ASP A 97 -11.48 -1.67 -19.17
C ASP A 97 -11.65 -2.56 -20.43
N THR A 98 -10.72 -3.47 -20.67
CA THR A 98 -10.74 -4.32 -21.88
C THR A 98 -11.70 -5.51 -21.81
N GLY A 99 -12.27 -5.82 -20.63
CA GLY A 99 -13.03 -7.05 -20.40
C GLY A 99 -12.18 -8.34 -20.44
N MET A 100 -10.87 -8.21 -20.67
CA MET A 100 -9.93 -9.35 -20.68
C MET A 100 -9.32 -9.64 -19.30
N ALA A 101 -9.65 -8.84 -18.31
CA ALA A 101 -9.23 -9.08 -16.92
C ALA A 101 -10.14 -10.10 -16.25
N TRP A 102 -10.06 -11.37 -16.68
CA TRP A 102 -10.90 -12.46 -16.15
C TRP A 102 -10.92 -12.54 -14.61
N ALA A 103 -9.86 -12.09 -13.94
CA ALA A 103 -9.78 -12.03 -12.48
C ALA A 103 -10.71 -10.96 -11.87
N GLU A 104 -11.19 -10.03 -12.68
CA GLU A 104 -12.12 -8.96 -12.33
C GLU A 104 -13.40 -8.98 -13.21
N ASP A 105 -13.75 -10.14 -13.78
CA ASP A 105 -15.01 -10.38 -14.47
C ASP A 105 -15.74 -11.59 -13.82
N PRO A 106 -16.83 -11.40 -13.07
CA PRO A 106 -17.44 -10.11 -12.67
C PRO A 106 -16.53 -9.29 -11.74
N PRO A 107 -16.73 -7.97 -11.73
CA PRO A 107 -15.86 -7.07 -10.96
C PRO A 107 -15.96 -7.31 -9.45
N SER A 108 -14.83 -7.21 -8.76
CA SER A 108 -14.77 -7.22 -7.30
C SER A 108 -15.41 -5.97 -6.70
N ARG A 109 -16.00 -6.13 -5.54
CA ARG A 109 -16.36 -5.03 -4.64
C ARG A 109 -15.30 -4.93 -3.57
N THR A 110 -14.76 -3.75 -3.39
CA THR A 110 -13.74 -3.50 -2.37
C THR A 110 -14.24 -2.53 -1.32
N ARG A 111 -13.64 -2.60 -0.15
CA ARG A 111 -13.80 -1.60 0.90
C ARG A 111 -12.44 -1.38 1.56
N HIS A 112 -11.90 -0.17 1.33
CA HIS A 112 -10.64 0.26 1.91
C HIS A 112 -10.89 0.99 3.22
N MET A 113 -10.28 0.52 4.29
CA MET A 113 -10.23 1.20 5.59
C MET A 113 -8.78 1.60 5.85
N ILE A 114 -8.55 2.91 5.94
CA ILE A 114 -7.23 3.50 6.19
C ILE A 114 -7.28 4.14 7.57
N GLY A 115 -6.30 3.84 8.39
CA GLY A 115 -6.23 4.36 9.76
C GLY A 115 -4.81 4.48 10.28
N ASN A 116 -4.69 4.94 11.53
CA ASN A 116 -3.41 5.16 12.21
C ASN A 116 -2.46 6.01 11.37
N ILE A 117 -2.99 7.13 10.85
CA ILE A 117 -2.26 8.01 9.95
C ILE A 117 -1.30 8.87 10.77
N GLU A 118 0.00 8.73 10.48
CA GLU A 118 1.06 9.56 11.02
C GLU A 118 1.74 10.29 9.88
N VAL A 119 2.01 11.58 10.08
CA VAL A 119 2.63 12.46 9.07
C VAL A 119 3.94 13.00 9.64
N GLU A 120 5.02 12.85 8.89
CA GLU A 120 6.34 13.36 9.22
C GLU A 120 6.85 14.26 8.09
N PRO A 121 7.79 15.20 8.37
CA PRO A 121 8.48 15.94 7.34
C PRO A 121 9.14 15.02 6.31
N GLY A 122 9.09 15.40 5.03
CA GLY A 122 9.76 14.70 3.95
C GLY A 122 11.24 15.09 3.81
N GLU A 123 11.82 14.72 2.67
CA GLU A 123 13.21 15.09 2.35
C GLU A 123 13.33 16.54 1.84
N SER A 124 12.21 17.11 1.41
CA SER A 124 12.09 18.50 0.99
C SER A 124 10.84 19.14 1.60
N GLU A 125 10.76 20.48 1.60
CA GLU A 125 9.59 21.23 2.07
C GLU A 125 8.31 20.92 1.27
N ALA A 126 8.46 20.42 0.06
CA ALA A 126 7.34 20.02 -0.79
C ALA A 126 6.83 18.60 -0.51
N GLU A 127 7.47 17.86 0.40
CA GLU A 127 7.16 16.45 0.65
C GLU A 127 6.83 16.18 2.12
N VAL A 128 6.00 15.17 2.33
CA VAL A 128 5.75 14.56 3.64
C VAL A 128 5.86 13.05 3.53
N LYS A 129 6.37 12.43 4.61
CA LYS A 129 6.31 10.97 4.81
C LYS A 129 5.04 10.66 5.59
N VAL A 130 4.31 9.67 5.11
CA VAL A 130 3.03 9.28 5.72
C VAL A 130 3.07 7.79 6.01
N TYR A 131 2.80 7.43 7.26
CA TYR A 131 2.60 6.07 7.71
C TYR A 131 1.12 5.85 7.94
N SER A 132 0.61 4.71 7.49
CA SER A 132 -0.79 4.33 7.76
C SER A 132 -0.93 2.82 7.76
N ASN A 133 -1.99 2.34 8.40
CA ASN A 133 -2.40 0.95 8.31
C ASN A 133 -3.63 0.85 7.42
N PHE A 134 -3.76 -0.28 6.73
CA PHE A 134 -4.92 -0.54 5.89
C PHE A 134 -5.52 -1.90 6.13
N ILE A 135 -6.83 -1.97 5.95
CA ILE A 135 -7.59 -3.21 5.76
C ILE A 135 -8.38 -3.03 4.47
N VAL A 136 -8.24 -3.97 3.55
CA VAL A 136 -9.06 -4.02 2.35
C VAL A 136 -9.87 -5.30 2.38
N TYR A 137 -11.19 -5.15 2.46
CA TYR A 137 -12.13 -6.23 2.21
C TYR A 137 -12.42 -6.29 0.71
N ARG A 138 -12.38 -7.49 0.15
CA ARG A 138 -12.77 -7.78 -1.23
C ARG A 138 -13.83 -8.85 -1.24
N SER A 139 -14.91 -8.63 -1.98
CA SER A 139 -15.92 -9.63 -2.26
C SER A 139 -16.13 -9.74 -3.77
N ARG A 140 -16.22 -10.96 -4.28
CA ARG A 140 -16.46 -11.24 -5.70
C ARG A 140 -17.36 -12.46 -5.87
N ALA A 141 -18.34 -12.35 -6.76
CA ALA A 141 -19.39 -13.36 -6.93
C ALA A 141 -20.09 -13.69 -5.59
N GLU A 142 -20.50 -14.93 -5.39
CA GLU A 142 -21.27 -15.36 -4.22
C GLU A 142 -20.40 -15.92 -3.08
N THR A 143 -19.18 -16.35 -3.40
CA THR A 143 -18.36 -17.17 -2.50
C THR A 143 -16.93 -16.70 -2.31
N GLU A 144 -16.46 -15.70 -3.06
CA GLU A 144 -15.09 -15.22 -2.91
C GLU A 144 -15.05 -13.99 -1.98
N GLU A 145 -14.38 -14.17 -0.85
CA GLU A 145 -14.10 -13.10 0.12
C GLU A 145 -12.63 -13.15 0.50
N ASP A 146 -11.99 -12.01 0.41
CA ASP A 146 -10.59 -11.84 0.77
C ASP A 146 -10.41 -10.63 1.68
N PHE A 147 -9.42 -10.71 2.55
CA PHE A 147 -8.94 -9.61 3.36
C PHE A 147 -7.46 -9.41 3.08
N TYR A 148 -7.08 -8.14 2.97
CA TYR A 148 -5.69 -7.73 2.89
C TYR A 148 -5.43 -6.76 4.04
N VAL A 149 -4.44 -7.05 4.86
CA VAL A 149 -4.09 -6.25 6.03
C VAL A 149 -2.61 -5.93 5.97
N GLY A 150 -2.25 -4.69 6.27
CA GLY A 150 -0.85 -4.32 6.25
C GLY A 150 -0.58 -2.87 6.63
N GLY A 151 0.70 -2.53 6.61
CA GLY A 151 1.19 -1.18 6.75
C GLY A 151 1.52 -0.54 5.40
N ARG A 152 1.41 0.78 5.34
CA ARG A 152 1.70 1.59 4.18
C ARG A 152 2.59 2.76 4.54
N GLN A 153 3.60 2.99 3.73
CA GLN A 153 4.48 4.14 3.81
C GLN A 153 4.43 4.88 2.48
N ASP A 154 3.98 6.12 2.53
CA ASP A 154 3.88 6.99 1.36
C ASP A 154 4.85 8.17 1.48
N VAL A 155 5.39 8.61 0.35
CA VAL A 155 5.93 9.96 0.18
C VAL A 155 4.92 10.72 -0.66
N LEU A 156 4.28 11.71 -0.05
CA LEU A 156 3.37 12.62 -0.75
C LEU A 156 4.12 13.90 -1.10
N ARG A 157 3.96 14.36 -2.35
CA ARG A 157 4.60 15.57 -2.88
C ARG A 157 3.54 16.59 -3.26
N ARG A 158 3.81 17.87 -2.95
CA ARG A 158 2.99 19.00 -3.41
C ARG A 158 3.20 19.22 -4.91
N VAL A 159 2.12 19.15 -5.68
CA VAL A 159 2.10 19.44 -7.12
C VAL A 159 0.86 20.27 -7.41
N ASP A 160 1.02 21.42 -8.02
CA ASP A 160 -0.07 22.34 -8.39
C ASP A 160 -1.06 22.64 -7.23
N GLY A 161 -0.50 22.77 -6.01
CA GLY A 161 -1.28 23.08 -4.80
C GLY A 161 -2.03 21.90 -4.18
N GLY A 162 -1.94 20.71 -4.76
CA GLY A 162 -2.50 19.44 -4.23
C GLY A 162 -1.43 18.46 -3.80
N TRP A 163 -1.85 17.34 -3.21
CA TRP A 163 -0.97 16.22 -2.90
C TRP A 163 -1.00 15.19 -4.02
N LYS A 164 0.18 14.61 -4.33
CA LYS A 164 0.34 13.42 -5.16
C LYS A 164 1.27 12.41 -4.51
N ILE A 165 1.06 11.13 -4.80
CA ILE A 165 1.89 10.02 -4.32
C ILE A 165 3.13 9.93 -5.22
N ALA A 166 4.30 10.21 -4.64
CA ALA A 166 5.60 10.08 -5.32
C ALA A 166 6.25 8.71 -5.05
N ARG A 167 6.00 8.14 -3.88
CA ARG A 167 6.42 6.78 -3.53
C ARG A 167 5.37 6.14 -2.67
N ARG A 168 5.12 4.86 -2.89
CA ARG A 168 4.29 4.01 -2.03
C ARG A 168 4.99 2.70 -1.77
N ARG A 169 5.14 2.34 -0.51
CA ARG A 169 5.58 1.02 -0.08
C ARG A 169 4.48 0.37 0.77
N LEU A 170 4.02 -0.78 0.32
CA LEU A 170 3.00 -1.59 0.98
C LEU A 170 3.65 -2.86 1.54
N VAL A 171 3.37 -3.18 2.79
CA VAL A 171 3.81 -4.42 3.43
C VAL A 171 2.60 -5.15 3.95
N LEU A 172 2.27 -6.28 3.33
CA LEU A 172 1.18 -7.15 3.79
C LEU A 172 1.62 -7.95 5.02
N ASP A 173 0.76 -8.02 6.02
CA ASP A 173 1.00 -8.81 7.23
C ASP A 173 0.79 -10.31 7.00
N GLN A 174 0.04 -10.68 5.96
CA GLN A 174 -0.13 -12.08 5.59
C GLN A 174 1.13 -12.64 4.94
N VAL A 175 1.66 -13.71 5.52
CA VAL A 175 2.78 -14.49 4.95
C VAL A 175 2.34 -15.24 3.70
N VAL A 176 1.10 -15.72 3.69
CA VAL A 176 0.46 -16.40 2.56
C VAL A 176 -0.88 -15.73 2.32
N LEU A 177 -1.09 -15.28 1.09
CA LEU A 177 -2.37 -14.73 0.68
C LEU A 177 -3.37 -15.87 0.44
N SER A 178 -4.56 -15.76 1.02
CA SER A 178 -5.68 -16.67 0.72
C SER A 178 -6.28 -16.39 -0.66
N ALA A 179 -6.13 -15.17 -1.15
CA ALA A 179 -6.59 -14.74 -2.46
C ALA A 179 -5.88 -15.49 -3.58
N LYS A 180 -6.63 -15.91 -4.59
CA LYS A 180 -6.11 -16.59 -5.79
C LYS A 180 -5.17 -15.72 -6.63
N ASN A 181 -5.33 -14.41 -6.53
CA ASN A 181 -4.51 -13.40 -7.21
C ASN A 181 -4.65 -12.04 -6.52
N VAL A 182 -3.74 -11.12 -6.84
CA VAL A 182 -3.79 -9.71 -6.43
C VAL A 182 -4.19 -8.89 -7.65
N SER A 183 -5.50 -8.78 -7.88
CA SER A 183 -6.08 -8.06 -9.02
C SER A 183 -6.52 -6.63 -8.69
N ILE A 184 -6.64 -6.32 -7.40
CA ILE A 184 -7.07 -5.02 -6.89
C ILE A 184 -5.88 -4.07 -6.66
N PHE A 185 -6.17 -2.81 -6.38
CA PHE A 185 -5.21 -1.79 -5.95
C PHE A 185 -5.36 -1.49 -4.45
N PHE A 186 -4.31 -0.81 -3.86
CA PHE A 186 -4.22 -0.50 -2.44
C PHE A 186 -3.83 0.94 -2.17
#